data_bc7c4e2947cfc78af7adaf062a438b25
#
_entry.id   bc7c4e2947cfc78af7adaf062a438b25
#
_cell.length_a   1.000
_cell.length_b   1.000
_cell.length_c   1.000
_cell.angle_alpha   90.00
_cell.angle_beta   90.00
_cell.angle_gamma   90.00
#
_symmetry.space_group_name_H-M   'P 1'
#
loop_
_entity.id
_entity.type
_entity.pdbx_description
1 polymer ?
#
loop_
_entity_poly.entity_id
_entity_poly.type
_entity_poly.pdbx_seq_one_letter_code
_entity_poly.pdbx_strand_id
1 'polypeptide(L)'
;RRIEQYEAAKRLDHRMDFTDMLCRFAGVSNDPAEGPEFVAPEGAVPDTVVGWIFDEAQDASALLDRACRRLLTGDAVKWAWCVGDPWQVLYSWAGASSSHFMSWNVGKNQKIMPKSYRCAAPIFALGERCIQGLPDYWDRGIEPADHDGEIVESDNFEDDLQDLDPTKETLVLARTNRNVDKIAAILDDVGMPFRKVKAKQGALNRDSGMGGLWRLQHGEAITGEEWGHIIQMLPSKSMDGRTWLVRGSKSRWDKGIKDNFDRIYPEDLPALGATEHLQAVIGSGEWSGLPDGGTKWAAAAKRWGVDAVSAPKIRIGTVHSAKGMEADKVVYMTSIGRRIKESEENNPEKWAEERRIEYVAVTRARRELVIAHDPRERFRSDLPL
;
A
#
# COMPACT_ATOMS: atom_id res chain seq x y z
N ARG A 1 27.64 -3.52 -13.71
CA ARG A 1 28.35 -4.66 -13.04
C ARG A 1 27.39 -5.61 -12.31
N ARG A 2 26.48 -5.13 -11.41
CA ARG A 2 25.50 -6.04 -10.73
C ARG A 2 24.44 -6.58 -11.67
N ILE A 3 23.93 -5.74 -12.58
CA ILE A 3 22.95 -6.13 -13.61
C ILE A 3 23.56 -7.17 -14.55
N GLU A 4 24.77 -6.93 -15.05
CA GLU A 4 25.52 -7.86 -15.91
C GLU A 4 25.73 -9.23 -15.24
N GLN A 5 26.07 -9.23 -13.94
CA GLN A 5 26.21 -10.45 -13.15
C GLN A 5 24.90 -11.21 -13.00
N TYR A 6 23.80 -10.49 -12.78
CA TYR A 6 22.44 -11.07 -12.69
C TYR A 6 22.04 -11.70 -14.03
N GLU A 7 22.20 -10.97 -15.13
CA GLU A 7 21.90 -11.47 -16.46
C GLU A 7 22.75 -12.69 -16.85
N ALA A 8 24.06 -12.67 -16.52
CA ALA A 8 24.94 -13.81 -16.71
C ALA A 8 24.48 -15.05 -15.91
N ALA A 9 24.07 -14.86 -14.65
CA ALA A 9 23.56 -15.95 -13.83
C ALA A 9 22.26 -16.55 -14.40
N LYS A 10 21.32 -15.71 -14.87
CA LYS A 10 20.10 -16.20 -15.54
C LYS A 10 20.41 -17.08 -16.75
N ARG A 11 21.37 -16.65 -17.58
CA ARG A 11 21.79 -17.41 -18.78
C ARG A 11 22.40 -18.76 -18.39
N LEU A 12 23.28 -18.78 -17.38
CA LEU A 12 23.91 -20.02 -16.89
C LEU A 12 22.89 -21.01 -16.33
N ASP A 13 21.90 -20.51 -15.61
CA ASP A 13 20.87 -21.34 -14.97
C ASP A 13 19.68 -21.65 -15.88
N HIS A 14 19.68 -21.16 -17.13
CA HIS A 14 18.55 -21.27 -18.07
C HIS A 14 17.23 -20.75 -17.47
N ARG A 15 17.28 -19.65 -16.68
CA ARG A 15 16.14 -19.03 -16.04
C ARG A 15 15.73 -17.75 -16.76
N MET A 16 14.45 -17.44 -16.69
CA MET A 16 13.86 -16.17 -17.14
C MET A 16 13.19 -15.47 -15.98
N ASP A 17 13.27 -14.15 -15.94
CA ASP A 17 12.42 -13.33 -15.10
C ASP A 17 11.21 -12.78 -15.87
N PHE A 18 10.35 -12.04 -15.20
CA PHE A 18 9.17 -11.44 -15.84
C PHE A 18 9.52 -10.44 -16.94
N THR A 19 10.65 -9.74 -16.85
CA THR A 19 11.11 -8.82 -17.89
C THR A 19 11.48 -9.59 -19.14
N ASP A 20 12.21 -10.70 -19.04
CA ASP A 20 12.54 -11.55 -20.17
C ASP A 20 11.29 -12.09 -20.87
N MET A 21 10.30 -12.52 -20.07
CA MET A 21 9.03 -13.02 -20.62
C MET A 21 8.29 -11.93 -21.40
N LEU A 22 8.22 -10.72 -20.83
CA LEU A 22 7.60 -9.57 -21.51
C LEU A 22 8.37 -9.16 -22.76
N CYS A 23 9.71 -9.13 -22.71
CA CYS A 23 10.55 -8.82 -23.87
C CYS A 23 10.34 -9.80 -25.00
N ARG A 24 10.37 -11.09 -24.74
CA ARG A 24 10.08 -12.14 -25.73
C ARG A 24 8.67 -12.01 -26.32
N PHE A 25 7.68 -11.83 -25.44
CA PHE A 25 6.31 -11.61 -25.91
C PHE A 25 6.17 -10.33 -26.71
N ALA A 26 6.76 -9.22 -26.30
CA ALA A 26 6.69 -7.94 -27.02
C ALA A 26 7.55 -7.88 -28.28
N GLY A 27 8.42 -8.85 -28.52
CA GLY A 27 9.38 -8.86 -29.62
C GLY A 27 10.47 -7.80 -29.48
N VAL A 28 11.08 -7.75 -28.28
CA VAL A 28 12.19 -6.84 -27.96
C VAL A 28 13.35 -7.66 -27.42
N SER A 29 14.58 -7.41 -27.90
CA SER A 29 15.78 -8.01 -27.33
C SER A 29 16.04 -7.42 -25.93
N ASN A 30 16.39 -8.30 -24.99
CA ASN A 30 16.83 -7.92 -23.64
C ASN A 30 18.34 -8.13 -23.48
N ASP A 31 19.11 -8.15 -24.57
CA ASP A 31 20.56 -8.25 -24.50
C ASP A 31 21.17 -6.88 -24.22
N PRO A 32 21.81 -6.68 -23.03
CA PRO A 32 22.45 -5.41 -22.69
C PRO A 32 23.60 -5.01 -23.61
N ALA A 33 24.17 -5.98 -24.35
CA ALA A 33 25.28 -5.74 -25.27
C ALA A 33 24.85 -5.20 -26.63
N GLU A 34 23.61 -5.53 -27.03
CA GLU A 34 23.06 -5.18 -28.37
C GLU A 34 22.14 -3.96 -28.33
N GLY A 35 21.70 -3.59 -27.12
CA GLY A 35 20.64 -2.56 -26.95
C GLY A 35 19.25 -3.08 -27.28
N PRO A 36 18.22 -2.21 -27.23
CA PRO A 36 16.84 -2.60 -27.50
C PRO A 36 16.61 -2.80 -29.01
N GLU A 37 16.84 -3.99 -29.50
CA GLU A 37 16.50 -4.38 -30.85
C GLU A 37 15.10 -4.99 -30.92
N PHE A 38 14.41 -4.77 -32.06
CA PHE A 38 13.16 -5.46 -32.36
C PHE A 38 13.47 -6.81 -32.95
N VAL A 39 12.99 -7.85 -32.29
CA VAL A 39 13.13 -9.26 -32.70
C VAL A 39 11.76 -9.85 -32.97
N ALA A 40 11.74 -11.03 -33.62
CA ALA A 40 10.50 -11.75 -33.80
C ALA A 40 9.87 -12.08 -32.41
N PRO A 41 8.60 -11.71 -32.18
CA PRO A 41 7.95 -11.97 -30.92
C PRO A 41 7.68 -13.46 -30.73
N GLU A 42 7.83 -13.93 -29.49
CA GLU A 42 7.57 -15.31 -29.08
C GLU A 42 6.20 -15.45 -28.39
N GLY A 43 5.67 -16.67 -28.40
CA GLY A 43 4.39 -16.99 -27.76
C GLY A 43 3.16 -16.57 -28.59
N ALA A 44 2.05 -17.19 -28.33
CA ALA A 44 0.79 -16.93 -29.02
C ALA A 44 0.02 -15.78 -28.38
N VAL A 45 -0.66 -14.98 -29.20
CA VAL A 45 -1.73 -14.10 -28.74
C VAL A 45 -2.99 -14.95 -28.60
N PRO A 46 -3.79 -14.81 -27.53
CA PRO A 46 -5.03 -15.56 -27.39
C PRO A 46 -5.98 -15.32 -28.56
N ASP A 47 -6.41 -16.38 -29.22
CA ASP A 47 -7.27 -16.35 -30.40
C ASP A 47 -8.78 -16.37 -30.09
N THR A 48 -9.12 -16.56 -28.80
CA THR A 48 -10.51 -16.60 -28.33
C THR A 48 -10.96 -15.31 -27.65
N VAL A 49 -10.04 -14.37 -27.39
CA VAL A 49 -10.32 -13.12 -26.70
C VAL A 49 -10.89 -12.09 -27.67
N VAL A 50 -12.13 -11.68 -27.42
CA VAL A 50 -12.88 -10.75 -28.30
C VAL A 50 -12.61 -9.28 -27.97
N GLY A 51 -12.19 -8.96 -26.75
CA GLY A 51 -11.92 -7.59 -26.34
C GLY A 51 -10.99 -7.48 -25.17
N TRP A 52 -10.33 -6.35 -25.07
CA TRP A 52 -9.36 -6.04 -24.01
C TRP A 52 -9.72 -4.74 -23.28
N ILE A 53 -9.51 -4.72 -21.97
CA ILE A 53 -9.54 -3.51 -21.14
C ILE A 53 -8.18 -3.38 -20.48
N PHE A 54 -7.48 -2.29 -20.75
CA PHE A 54 -6.23 -1.91 -20.10
C PHE A 54 -6.53 -0.79 -19.14
N ASP A 55 -6.61 -1.13 -17.86
CA ASP A 55 -6.84 -0.17 -16.77
C ASP A 55 -5.52 0.36 -16.23
N GLU A 56 -5.54 1.58 -15.65
CA GLU A 56 -4.33 2.29 -15.19
C GLU A 56 -3.23 2.39 -16.27
N ALA A 57 -3.63 2.57 -17.52
CA ALA A 57 -2.73 2.45 -18.67
C ALA A 57 -1.62 3.51 -18.68
N GLN A 58 -1.77 4.62 -17.95
CA GLN A 58 -0.71 5.63 -17.76
C GLN A 58 0.50 5.10 -16.98
N ASP A 59 0.37 4.00 -16.24
CA ASP A 59 1.47 3.38 -15.50
C ASP A 59 2.27 2.36 -16.34
N ALA A 60 1.88 2.16 -17.60
CA ALA A 60 2.59 1.26 -18.48
C ALA A 60 3.99 1.82 -18.82
N SER A 61 5.02 0.99 -18.67
CA SER A 61 6.32 1.24 -19.29
C SER A 61 6.25 1.03 -20.80
N ALA A 62 7.23 1.50 -21.54
CA ALA A 62 7.32 1.28 -22.99
C ALA A 62 7.20 -0.21 -23.38
N LEU A 63 7.83 -1.08 -22.60
CA LEU A 63 7.78 -2.54 -22.83
C LEU A 63 6.36 -3.08 -22.58
N LEU A 64 5.71 -2.66 -21.50
CA LEU A 64 4.35 -3.11 -21.18
C LEU A 64 3.34 -2.57 -22.21
N ASP A 65 3.46 -1.30 -22.60
CA ASP A 65 2.63 -0.71 -23.66
C ASP A 65 2.75 -1.52 -24.97
N ARG A 66 3.98 -1.88 -25.36
CA ARG A 66 4.21 -2.70 -26.54
C ARG A 66 3.60 -4.09 -26.40
N ALA A 67 3.69 -4.73 -25.25
CA ALA A 67 3.05 -6.01 -24.99
C ALA A 67 1.52 -5.91 -25.08
N CYS A 68 0.92 -4.85 -24.51
CA CYS A 68 -0.52 -4.58 -24.61
C CYS A 68 -0.95 -4.40 -26.08
N ARG A 69 -0.21 -3.62 -26.87
CA ARG A 69 -0.49 -3.44 -28.30
C ARG A 69 -0.40 -4.75 -29.09
N ARG A 70 0.53 -5.63 -28.74
CA ARG A 70 0.59 -6.94 -29.35
C ARG A 70 -0.65 -7.79 -29.06
N LEU A 71 -1.23 -7.71 -27.88
CA LEU A 71 -2.49 -8.41 -27.55
C LEU A 71 -3.64 -8.03 -28.52
N LEU A 72 -3.59 -6.84 -29.12
CA LEU A 72 -4.59 -6.38 -30.08
C LEU A 72 -4.45 -7.02 -31.48
N THR A 73 -3.37 -7.72 -31.76
CA THR A 73 -3.17 -8.39 -33.05
C THR A 73 -3.85 -9.75 -33.15
N GLY A 74 -4.57 -10.18 -32.10
CA GLY A 74 -5.31 -11.44 -32.13
C GLY A 74 -6.51 -11.38 -33.09
N ASP A 75 -6.71 -12.42 -33.89
CA ASP A 75 -7.73 -12.47 -34.94
C ASP A 75 -9.16 -12.30 -34.45
N ALA A 76 -9.44 -12.72 -33.21
CA ALA A 76 -10.77 -12.58 -32.60
C ALA A 76 -11.04 -11.19 -32.01
N VAL A 77 -10.03 -10.34 -31.85
CA VAL A 77 -10.16 -9.04 -31.17
C VAL A 77 -11.00 -8.07 -31.99
N LYS A 78 -12.11 -7.61 -31.43
CA LYS A 78 -13.04 -6.67 -32.05
C LYS A 78 -13.00 -5.28 -31.45
N TRP A 79 -12.57 -5.16 -30.18
CA TRP A 79 -12.53 -3.89 -29.48
C TRP A 79 -11.47 -3.89 -28.38
N ALA A 80 -11.02 -2.70 -28.02
CA ALA A 80 -10.17 -2.48 -26.85
C ALA A 80 -10.52 -1.16 -26.18
N TRP A 81 -10.40 -1.13 -24.86
CA TRP A 81 -10.48 0.07 -24.05
C TRP A 81 -9.15 0.28 -23.34
N CYS A 82 -8.61 1.48 -23.47
CA CYS A 82 -7.43 1.94 -22.75
C CYS A 82 -7.88 3.04 -21.80
N VAL A 83 -7.87 2.75 -20.52
CA VAL A 83 -8.43 3.62 -19.47
C VAL A 83 -7.32 4.08 -18.54
N GLY A 84 -7.33 5.34 -18.16
CA GLY A 84 -6.34 5.92 -17.26
C GLY A 84 -6.48 7.42 -17.07
N ASP A 85 -5.70 7.94 -16.15
CA ASP A 85 -5.54 9.38 -15.90
C ASP A 85 -4.07 9.75 -16.13
N PRO A 86 -3.72 10.52 -17.18
CA PRO A 86 -2.33 10.81 -17.54
C PRO A 86 -1.56 11.55 -16.45
N TRP A 87 -2.24 12.19 -15.50
CA TRP A 87 -1.60 12.90 -14.40
C TRP A 87 -1.47 12.06 -13.11
N GLN A 88 -1.98 10.82 -13.09
CA GLN A 88 -1.74 9.87 -12.00
C GLN A 88 -0.51 8.97 -12.22
N VAL A 89 0.41 9.36 -13.07
CA VAL A 89 1.68 8.65 -13.28
C VAL A 89 2.58 8.85 -12.07
N LEU A 90 2.82 7.79 -11.29
CA LEU A 90 3.69 7.81 -10.12
C LEU A 90 4.95 6.94 -10.26
N TYR A 91 5.01 6.11 -11.29
CA TYR A 91 6.08 5.10 -11.47
C TYR A 91 7.04 5.45 -12.61
N SER A 92 7.32 6.73 -12.81
CA SER A 92 8.28 7.20 -13.82
C SER A 92 9.66 6.58 -13.65
N TRP A 93 10.10 6.35 -12.43
CA TRP A 93 11.33 5.63 -12.11
C TRP A 93 11.36 4.16 -12.59
N ALA A 94 10.20 3.56 -12.85
CA ALA A 94 10.04 2.22 -13.44
C ALA A 94 9.74 2.28 -14.95
N GLY A 95 9.89 3.45 -15.58
CA GLY A 95 9.67 3.65 -17.01
C GLY A 95 8.22 3.94 -17.41
N ALA A 96 7.32 4.18 -16.46
CA ALA A 96 5.96 4.63 -16.75
C ALA A 96 5.98 6.07 -17.31
N SER A 97 5.14 6.32 -18.31
CA SER A 97 5.01 7.66 -18.90
C SER A 97 3.59 7.87 -19.44
N SER A 98 3.03 9.04 -19.15
CA SER A 98 1.76 9.47 -19.74
C SER A 98 1.79 9.45 -21.27
N SER A 99 2.97 9.64 -21.88
CA SER A 99 3.14 9.63 -23.34
C SER A 99 2.76 8.28 -23.98
N HIS A 100 3.01 7.16 -23.29
CA HIS A 100 2.60 5.83 -23.81
C HIS A 100 1.08 5.73 -23.87
N PHE A 101 0.39 6.13 -22.79
CA PHE A 101 -1.06 6.19 -22.75
C PHE A 101 -1.63 7.15 -23.79
N MET A 102 -1.08 8.37 -23.87
CA MET A 102 -1.53 9.39 -24.82
C MET A 102 -1.25 9.01 -26.29
N SER A 103 -0.30 8.12 -26.56
CA SER A 103 0.01 7.64 -27.90
C SER A 103 -1.02 6.63 -28.47
N TRP A 104 -1.99 6.20 -27.64
CA TRP A 104 -3.13 5.43 -28.13
C TRP A 104 -4.09 6.36 -28.86
N ASN A 105 -3.71 6.71 -30.08
CA ASN A 105 -4.50 7.63 -30.90
C ASN A 105 -5.78 6.95 -31.38
N VAL A 106 -6.86 7.23 -30.70
CA VAL A 106 -8.21 6.69 -30.99
C VAL A 106 -9.11 7.70 -31.69
N GLY A 107 -8.63 8.92 -31.96
CA GLY A 107 -9.35 10.00 -32.60
C GLY A 107 -10.70 10.30 -31.91
N LYS A 108 -11.79 10.28 -32.68
CA LYS A 108 -13.15 10.52 -32.17
C LYS A 108 -13.65 9.50 -31.14
N ASN A 109 -12.95 8.38 -30.96
CA ASN A 109 -13.30 7.37 -29.96
C ASN A 109 -12.75 7.71 -28.57
N GLN A 110 -11.95 8.76 -28.44
CA GLN A 110 -11.54 9.27 -27.13
C GLN A 110 -12.77 9.76 -26.36
N LYS A 111 -12.85 9.35 -25.09
CA LYS A 111 -13.90 9.76 -24.16
C LYS A 111 -13.28 10.26 -22.87
N ILE A 112 -13.78 11.37 -22.38
CA ILE A 112 -13.46 11.89 -21.05
C ILE A 112 -14.68 11.61 -20.18
N MET A 113 -14.47 11.07 -18.99
CA MET A 113 -15.55 10.93 -18.01
C MET A 113 -15.94 12.32 -17.52
N PRO A 114 -17.19 12.77 -17.71
CA PRO A 114 -17.55 14.16 -17.49
C PRO A 114 -17.65 14.54 -16.02
N LYS A 115 -17.65 13.55 -15.11
CA LYS A 115 -17.88 13.78 -13.68
C LYS A 115 -16.98 12.90 -12.82
N SER A 116 -16.43 13.51 -11.78
CA SER A 116 -15.80 12.81 -10.65
C SER A 116 -16.89 12.41 -9.65
N TYR A 117 -16.90 11.16 -9.22
CA TYR A 117 -17.78 10.68 -8.15
C TYR A 117 -17.08 10.59 -6.80
N ARG A 118 -15.82 11.04 -6.74
CA ARG A 118 -14.96 10.95 -5.55
C ARG A 118 -14.82 12.27 -4.81
N CYS A 119 -14.27 13.27 -5.46
CA CYS A 119 -13.82 14.48 -4.78
C CYS A 119 -14.91 15.54 -4.77
N ALA A 120 -15.20 16.09 -3.58
CA ALA A 120 -16.00 17.30 -3.44
C ALA A 120 -15.34 18.49 -4.17
N ALA A 121 -16.13 19.51 -4.51
CA ALA A 121 -15.70 20.63 -5.35
C ALA A 121 -14.40 21.32 -4.90
N PRO A 122 -14.20 21.71 -3.62
CA PRO A 122 -12.95 22.35 -3.21
C PRO A 122 -11.72 21.45 -3.35
N ILE A 123 -11.88 20.17 -3.04
CA ILE A 123 -10.78 19.16 -3.14
C ILE A 123 -10.43 18.91 -4.61
N PHE A 124 -11.46 18.78 -5.45
CA PHE A 124 -11.28 18.61 -6.89
C PHE A 124 -10.54 19.81 -7.49
N ALA A 125 -10.97 21.03 -7.15
CA ALA A 125 -10.33 22.26 -7.62
C ALA A 125 -8.85 22.38 -7.19
N LEU A 126 -8.51 21.97 -5.96
CA LEU A 126 -7.11 21.91 -5.53
C LEU A 126 -6.32 20.88 -6.34
N GLY A 127 -6.88 19.69 -6.57
CA GLY A 127 -6.26 18.68 -7.42
C GLY A 127 -5.97 19.22 -8.82
N GLU A 128 -6.91 19.87 -9.46
CA GLU A 128 -6.69 20.50 -10.77
C GLU A 128 -5.58 21.57 -10.72
N ARG A 129 -5.55 22.42 -9.68
CA ARG A 129 -4.47 23.40 -9.52
C ARG A 129 -3.08 22.75 -9.41
N CYS A 130 -2.97 21.58 -8.78
CA CYS A 130 -1.68 20.87 -8.69
C CYS A 130 -1.11 20.55 -10.07
N ILE A 131 -1.95 20.28 -11.06
CA ILE A 131 -1.51 19.84 -12.39
C ILE A 131 -1.58 20.90 -13.47
N GLN A 132 -2.26 22.04 -13.24
CA GLN A 132 -2.40 23.13 -14.24
C GLN A 132 -1.07 23.66 -14.78
N GLY A 133 0.01 23.62 -13.99
CA GLY A 133 1.34 24.03 -14.42
C GLY A 133 2.12 23.01 -15.24
N LEU A 134 1.59 21.81 -15.44
CA LEU A 134 2.29 20.76 -16.19
C LEU A 134 2.30 21.07 -17.69
N PRO A 135 3.40 20.78 -18.40
CA PRO A 135 3.52 21.05 -19.84
C PRO A 135 2.48 20.30 -20.69
N ASP A 136 2.00 19.17 -20.21
CA ASP A 136 1.03 18.29 -20.87
C ASP A 136 -0.40 18.50 -20.34
N TYR A 137 -0.64 19.56 -19.55
CA TYR A 137 -1.97 19.85 -19.02
C TYR A 137 -2.93 20.35 -20.10
N TRP A 138 -4.17 19.89 -20.00
CA TRP A 138 -5.34 20.49 -20.68
C TRP A 138 -6.57 20.38 -19.77
N ASP A 139 -7.48 21.32 -19.92
CA ASP A 139 -8.75 21.26 -19.18
C ASP A 139 -9.64 20.15 -19.75
N ARG A 140 -9.97 19.20 -18.89
CA ARG A 140 -10.83 18.06 -19.24
C ARG A 140 -12.31 18.34 -19.14
N GLY A 141 -12.71 19.48 -18.57
CA GLY A 141 -14.10 19.82 -18.31
C GLY A 141 -14.83 18.84 -17.39
N ILE A 142 -14.11 18.25 -16.41
CA ILE A 142 -14.69 17.30 -15.47
C ILE A 142 -15.36 18.06 -14.33
N GLU A 143 -16.62 17.69 -14.04
CA GLU A 143 -17.35 18.21 -12.89
C GLU A 143 -16.98 17.47 -11.60
N PRO A 144 -16.92 18.15 -10.44
CA PRO A 144 -16.71 17.50 -9.15
C PRO A 144 -17.92 16.64 -8.74
N ALA A 145 -17.76 15.89 -7.66
CA ALA A 145 -18.88 15.14 -7.05
C ALA A 145 -19.92 16.08 -6.43
N ASP A 146 -21.16 15.61 -6.32
CA ASP A 146 -22.29 16.41 -5.82
C ASP A 146 -22.31 16.60 -4.29
N HIS A 147 -21.51 15.85 -3.57
CA HIS A 147 -21.49 15.94 -2.11
C HIS A 147 -20.58 17.08 -1.62
N ASP A 148 -20.88 17.59 -0.44
CA ASP A 148 -20.08 18.61 0.23
C ASP A 148 -18.73 18.06 0.68
N GLY A 149 -17.76 18.97 0.82
CA GLY A 149 -16.46 18.68 1.38
C GLY A 149 -15.66 19.95 1.63
N GLU A 150 -14.56 19.79 2.35
CA GLU A 150 -13.73 20.90 2.80
C GLU A 150 -12.25 20.58 2.78
N ILE A 151 -11.45 21.65 2.79
CA ILE A 151 -10.01 21.60 2.96
C ILE A 151 -9.69 22.36 4.24
N VAL A 152 -8.91 21.74 5.12
CA VAL A 152 -8.43 22.31 6.36
C VAL A 152 -6.91 22.36 6.29
N GLU A 153 -6.34 23.55 6.49
CA GLU A 153 -4.91 23.71 6.69
C GLU A 153 -4.59 23.69 8.19
N SER A 154 -3.56 22.94 8.56
CA SER A 154 -3.12 22.82 9.96
C SER A 154 -1.61 22.89 10.06
N ASP A 155 -1.13 23.70 11.00
CA ASP A 155 0.29 23.79 11.38
C ASP A 155 0.62 22.90 12.59
N ASN A 156 -0.31 22.08 13.04
CA ASN A 156 -0.11 21.18 14.18
C ASN A 156 -0.41 19.73 13.84
N PHE A 157 0.44 19.18 13.00
CA PHE A 157 0.35 17.81 12.53
C PHE A 157 0.19 16.74 13.63
N GLU A 158 0.81 16.92 14.80
CA GLU A 158 0.70 15.96 15.88
C GLU A 158 -0.71 15.93 16.46
N ASP A 159 -1.32 17.09 16.71
CA ASP A 159 -2.68 17.19 17.21
C ASP A 159 -3.68 16.63 16.19
N ASP A 160 -3.48 16.91 14.89
CA ASP A 160 -4.33 16.35 13.82
C ASP A 160 -4.39 14.83 13.87
N LEU A 161 -3.26 14.18 14.22
CA LEU A 161 -3.19 12.72 14.34
C LEU A 161 -3.80 12.19 15.63
N GLN A 162 -3.67 12.95 16.74
CA GLN A 162 -4.21 12.56 18.04
C GLN A 162 -5.73 12.69 18.10
N ASP A 163 -6.29 13.62 17.31
CA ASP A 163 -7.73 13.89 17.22
C ASP A 163 -8.46 13.00 16.20
N LEU A 164 -7.76 12.03 15.59
CA LEU A 164 -8.40 11.09 14.67
C LEU A 164 -9.43 10.20 15.38
N ASP A 165 -10.55 10.00 14.72
CA ASP A 165 -11.59 9.04 15.13
C ASP A 165 -11.29 7.66 14.55
N PRO A 166 -10.90 6.64 15.35
CA PRO A 166 -10.57 5.33 14.86
C PRO A 166 -11.76 4.56 14.31
N THR A 167 -12.99 5.06 14.47
CA THR A 167 -14.21 4.46 13.93
C THR A 167 -14.52 4.93 12.50
N LYS A 168 -13.82 5.98 12.03
CA LYS A 168 -14.01 6.56 10.69
C LYS A 168 -12.90 6.19 9.73
N GLU A 169 -13.25 6.01 8.48
CA GLU A 169 -12.28 5.75 7.43
C GLU A 169 -11.41 6.98 7.19
N THR A 170 -10.15 6.88 7.58
CA THR A 170 -9.15 7.93 7.41
C THR A 170 -7.91 7.37 6.74
N LEU A 171 -7.38 8.14 5.79
CA LEU A 171 -6.12 7.82 5.11
C LEU A 171 -5.10 8.90 5.46
N VAL A 172 -4.02 8.52 6.14
CA VAL A 172 -2.92 9.43 6.48
C VAL A 172 -1.76 9.20 5.53
N LEU A 173 -1.43 10.20 4.76
CA LEU A 173 -0.47 10.13 3.66
C LEU A 173 0.78 10.95 3.93
N ALA A 174 1.92 10.41 3.51
CA ALA A 174 3.17 11.13 3.49
C ALA A 174 3.94 10.87 2.19
N ARG A 175 4.92 11.73 1.88
CA ARG A 175 5.76 11.58 0.68
C ARG A 175 6.77 10.44 0.82
N THR A 176 7.30 10.19 2.02
CA THR A 176 8.40 9.25 2.27
C THR A 176 8.05 8.20 3.33
N ASN A 177 8.71 7.04 3.27
CA ASN A 177 8.57 6.00 4.30
C ASN A 177 9.02 6.51 5.69
N ARG A 178 10.08 7.35 5.77
CA ARG A 178 10.51 7.97 7.02
C ARG A 178 9.37 8.76 7.68
N ASN A 179 8.61 9.51 6.90
CA ASN A 179 7.48 10.26 7.42
C ASN A 179 6.32 9.34 7.82
N VAL A 180 6.08 8.24 7.08
CA VAL A 180 5.12 7.21 7.48
C VAL A 180 5.50 6.56 8.82
N ASP A 181 6.79 6.30 9.04
CA ASP A 181 7.25 5.75 10.33
C ASP A 181 7.11 6.78 11.48
N LYS A 182 7.28 8.08 11.19
CA LYS A 182 6.97 9.16 12.15
C LYS A 182 5.48 9.21 12.51
N ILE A 183 4.61 9.13 11.51
CA ILE A 183 3.15 9.02 11.71
C ILE A 183 2.82 7.82 12.59
N ALA A 184 3.40 6.66 12.28
CA ALA A 184 3.18 5.44 13.05
C ALA A 184 3.59 5.61 14.52
N ALA A 185 4.74 6.23 14.79
CA ALA A 185 5.22 6.47 16.14
C ALA A 185 4.26 7.37 16.95
N ILE A 186 3.77 8.47 16.35
CA ILE A 186 2.81 9.37 17.01
C ILE A 186 1.50 8.63 17.34
N LEU A 187 0.94 7.90 16.39
CA LEU A 187 -0.29 7.13 16.62
C LEU A 187 -0.10 6.03 17.67
N ASP A 188 1.06 5.37 17.66
CA ASP A 188 1.44 4.38 18.67
C ASP A 188 1.53 4.96 20.07
N ASP A 189 2.10 6.16 20.21
CA ASP A 189 2.29 6.82 21.50
C ASP A 189 0.96 7.19 22.17
N VAL A 190 -0.06 7.51 21.36
CA VAL A 190 -1.41 7.79 21.87
C VAL A 190 -2.32 6.56 21.89
N GLY A 191 -1.82 5.41 21.48
CA GLY A 191 -2.59 4.16 21.45
C GLY A 191 -3.72 4.18 20.41
N MET A 192 -3.56 4.92 19.32
CA MET A 192 -4.53 5.00 18.23
C MET A 192 -4.41 3.76 17.33
N PRO A 193 -5.50 3.00 17.10
CA PRO A 193 -5.46 1.87 16.19
C PRO A 193 -5.27 2.31 14.74
N PHE A 194 -4.27 1.77 14.07
CA PHE A 194 -4.03 2.00 12.65
C PHE A 194 -3.43 0.76 11.97
N ARG A 195 -3.40 0.79 10.65
CA ARG A 195 -2.64 -0.18 9.83
C ARG A 195 -1.90 0.49 8.69
N LYS A 196 -0.77 -0.05 8.30
CA LYS A 196 -0.09 0.39 7.06
C LYS A 196 -0.93 -0.02 5.85
N VAL A 197 -0.97 0.81 4.82
CA VAL A 197 -1.76 0.58 3.59
C VAL A 197 -1.52 -0.81 2.98
N LYS A 198 -0.28 -1.31 2.99
CA LYS A 198 0.05 -2.64 2.48
C LYS A 198 -0.32 -3.79 3.42
N ALA A 199 -0.63 -3.51 4.67
CA ALA A 199 -1.05 -4.52 5.62
C ALA A 199 -2.53 -4.87 5.37
N LYS A 200 -2.83 -6.14 5.24
CA LYS A 200 -4.20 -6.60 4.99
C LYS A 200 -5.11 -6.38 6.19
N GLN A 201 -4.57 -6.46 7.41
CA GLN A 201 -5.33 -6.48 8.65
C GLN A 201 -4.60 -5.77 9.79
N GLY A 202 -5.28 -5.50 10.90
CA GLY A 202 -4.73 -4.92 12.12
C GLY A 202 -4.01 -5.92 13.02
N ALA A 203 -3.45 -5.43 14.12
CA ALA A 203 -2.62 -6.23 15.03
C ALA A 203 -3.37 -7.36 15.74
N LEU A 204 -4.65 -7.17 16.07
CA LEU A 204 -5.48 -8.17 16.75
C LEU A 204 -6.42 -8.94 15.81
N ASN A 205 -6.13 -8.96 14.50
CA ASN A 205 -6.93 -9.75 13.57
C ASN A 205 -6.80 -11.27 13.85
N ARG A 206 -7.74 -12.05 13.30
CA ARG A 206 -7.75 -13.52 13.50
C ARG A 206 -6.47 -14.21 13.06
N ASP A 207 -5.84 -13.71 11.99
CA ASP A 207 -4.65 -14.34 11.41
C ASP A 207 -3.36 -13.87 12.10
N SER A 208 -3.44 -13.08 13.19
CA SER A 208 -2.29 -12.66 13.97
C SER A 208 -2.16 -13.46 15.26
N GLY A 209 -0.91 -13.72 15.69
CA GLY A 209 -0.67 -14.33 16.99
C GLY A 209 -1.24 -13.51 18.15
N MET A 210 -1.24 -12.20 18.04
CA MET A 210 -1.81 -11.30 19.05
C MET A 210 -3.34 -11.39 19.12
N GLY A 211 -4.01 -11.51 17.97
CA GLY A 211 -5.45 -11.72 17.92
C GLY A 211 -5.86 -13.05 18.52
N GLY A 212 -5.07 -14.10 18.31
CA GLY A 212 -5.25 -15.38 18.96
C GLY A 212 -5.11 -15.31 20.48
N LEU A 213 -4.07 -14.61 20.98
CA LEU A 213 -3.88 -14.39 22.43
C LEU A 213 -5.04 -13.59 23.05
N TRP A 214 -5.51 -12.56 22.34
CA TRP A 214 -6.66 -11.76 22.80
C TRP A 214 -7.91 -12.62 22.99
N ARG A 215 -8.22 -13.50 22.04
CA ARG A 215 -9.38 -14.39 22.14
C ARG A 215 -9.24 -15.40 23.27
N LEU A 216 -8.09 -16.04 23.39
CA LEU A 216 -7.82 -16.95 24.51
C LEU A 216 -7.99 -16.26 25.87
N GLN A 217 -7.53 -15.01 26.02
CA GLN A 217 -7.72 -14.22 27.23
C GLN A 217 -9.21 -14.03 27.60
N HIS A 218 -10.07 -13.93 26.58
CA HIS A 218 -11.51 -13.74 26.76
C HIS A 218 -12.29 -15.06 26.79
N GLY A 219 -11.59 -16.20 26.88
CA GLY A 219 -12.21 -17.52 26.92
C GLY A 219 -12.75 -18.01 25.58
N GLU A 220 -12.37 -17.34 24.48
CA GLU A 220 -12.77 -17.77 23.15
C GLU A 220 -11.83 -18.84 22.60
N ALA A 221 -12.38 -19.78 21.86
CA ALA A 221 -11.58 -20.80 21.18
C ALA A 221 -10.85 -20.22 19.96
N ILE A 222 -9.65 -20.71 19.71
CA ILE A 222 -8.87 -20.46 18.50
C ILE A 222 -8.70 -21.74 17.69
N THR A 223 -8.33 -21.62 16.42
CA THR A 223 -7.98 -22.76 15.55
C THR A 223 -6.53 -23.19 15.74
N GLY A 224 -6.20 -24.38 15.22
CA GLY A 224 -4.80 -24.82 15.15
C GLY A 224 -3.89 -23.89 14.35
N GLU A 225 -4.39 -23.30 13.26
CA GLU A 225 -3.65 -22.32 12.47
C GLU A 225 -3.31 -21.06 13.28
N GLU A 226 -4.28 -20.54 14.01
CA GLU A 226 -4.12 -19.37 14.89
C GLU A 226 -3.14 -19.64 16.03
N TRP A 227 -3.15 -20.84 16.60
CA TRP A 227 -2.12 -21.27 17.56
C TRP A 227 -0.73 -21.32 16.92
N GLY A 228 -0.64 -21.78 15.68
CA GLY A 228 0.59 -21.73 14.87
C GLY A 228 1.15 -20.31 14.74
N HIS A 229 0.32 -19.32 14.49
CA HIS A 229 0.70 -17.90 14.44
C HIS A 229 1.22 -17.41 15.80
N ILE A 230 0.57 -17.81 16.92
CA ILE A 230 1.07 -17.49 18.28
C ILE A 230 2.47 -18.07 18.48
N ILE A 231 2.66 -19.35 18.18
CA ILE A 231 3.95 -20.03 18.32
C ILE A 231 5.06 -19.34 17.51
N GLN A 232 4.76 -18.94 16.28
CA GLN A 232 5.74 -18.28 15.41
C GLN A 232 6.10 -16.89 15.92
N MET A 233 5.13 -16.16 16.45
CA MET A 233 5.32 -14.82 16.98
C MET A 233 6.19 -14.80 18.25
N LEU A 234 6.03 -15.80 19.13
CA LEU A 234 6.70 -15.84 20.43
C LEU A 234 8.22 -16.04 20.26
N PRO A 235 9.06 -15.15 20.83
CA PRO A 235 10.50 -15.37 20.90
C PRO A 235 10.83 -16.56 21.82
N SER A 236 12.07 -17.04 21.79
CA SER A 236 12.49 -18.17 22.63
C SER A 236 12.35 -17.90 24.13
N LYS A 237 12.54 -16.63 24.54
CA LYS A 237 12.44 -16.15 25.91
C LYS A 237 11.78 -14.78 25.95
N SER A 238 11.07 -14.50 27.04
CA SER A 238 10.60 -13.16 27.38
C SER A 238 11.76 -12.22 27.79
N MET A 239 11.48 -10.94 27.94
CA MET A 239 12.51 -9.95 28.33
C MET A 239 13.12 -10.23 29.72
N ASP A 240 12.37 -10.88 30.60
CA ASP A 240 12.84 -11.31 31.95
C ASP A 240 13.52 -12.70 31.95
N GLY A 241 13.76 -13.28 30.76
CA GLY A 241 14.48 -14.53 30.58
C GLY A 241 13.63 -15.81 30.73
N ARG A 242 12.34 -15.70 31.09
CA ARG A 242 11.44 -16.86 31.17
C ARG A 242 11.06 -17.38 29.78
N THR A 243 10.79 -18.68 29.68
CA THR A 243 10.35 -19.30 28.42
C THR A 243 8.85 -19.24 28.27
N TRP A 244 8.38 -18.98 27.07
CA TRP A 244 6.97 -19.00 26.71
C TRP A 244 6.42 -20.40 26.50
N LEU A 245 7.23 -21.27 25.93
CA LEU A 245 6.87 -22.63 25.56
C LEU A 245 7.89 -23.63 26.11
N VAL A 246 7.43 -24.80 26.47
CA VAL A 246 8.26 -25.94 26.83
C VAL A 246 9.17 -26.31 25.64
N ARG A 247 10.40 -26.70 25.92
CA ARG A 247 11.36 -27.07 24.88
C ARG A 247 10.80 -28.15 23.95
N GLY A 248 10.88 -27.93 22.67
CA GLY A 248 10.41 -28.84 21.63
C GLY A 248 8.92 -28.68 21.25
N SER A 249 8.13 -27.80 21.89
CA SER A 249 6.70 -27.62 21.57
C SER A 249 6.50 -27.13 20.14
N LYS A 250 7.30 -26.18 19.64
CA LYS A 250 7.25 -25.74 18.23
C LYS A 250 7.45 -26.91 17.26
N SER A 251 8.46 -27.74 17.48
CA SER A 251 8.75 -28.88 16.61
C SER A 251 7.70 -29.97 16.67
N ARG A 252 7.06 -30.19 17.83
CA ARG A 252 5.94 -31.14 17.95
C ARG A 252 4.70 -30.64 17.23
N TRP A 253 4.45 -29.33 17.28
CA TRP A 253 3.37 -28.69 16.54
C TRP A 253 3.53 -28.90 15.03
N ASP A 254 4.70 -28.59 14.50
CA ASP A 254 5.03 -28.76 13.07
C ASP A 254 4.93 -30.22 12.60
N LYS A 255 5.11 -31.21 13.51
CA LYS A 255 5.07 -32.66 13.22
C LYS A 255 3.69 -33.29 13.32
N GLY A 256 2.62 -32.52 13.52
CA GLY A 256 1.26 -33.03 13.38
C GLY A 256 0.39 -33.03 14.64
N ILE A 257 0.84 -32.49 15.78
CA ILE A 257 -0.07 -32.32 16.95
C ILE A 257 -1.25 -31.40 16.58
N LYS A 258 -1.08 -30.49 15.64
CA LYS A 258 -2.13 -29.60 15.12
C LYS A 258 -3.39 -30.34 14.65
N ASP A 259 -3.26 -31.58 14.16
CA ASP A 259 -4.35 -32.36 13.60
C ASP A 259 -5.27 -32.93 14.70
N ASN A 260 -4.87 -32.84 15.98
CA ASN A 260 -5.66 -33.30 17.13
C ASN A 260 -6.56 -32.22 17.74
N PHE A 261 -6.49 -30.97 17.22
CA PHE A 261 -7.23 -29.84 17.78
C PHE A 261 -7.98 -29.08 16.70
N ASP A 262 -9.29 -29.32 16.56
CA ASP A 262 -10.17 -28.50 15.73
C ASP A 262 -10.32 -27.09 16.34
N ARG A 263 -10.43 -27.05 17.68
CA ARG A 263 -10.48 -25.81 18.48
C ARG A 263 -9.61 -25.96 19.70
N ILE A 264 -8.95 -24.87 20.06
CA ILE A 264 -8.05 -24.76 21.21
C ILE A 264 -8.65 -23.73 22.17
N TYR A 265 -8.89 -24.15 23.40
CA TYR A 265 -9.36 -23.34 24.50
C TYR A 265 -8.20 -22.99 25.47
N PRO A 266 -8.37 -22.02 26.37
CA PRO A 266 -7.35 -21.71 27.39
C PRO A 266 -6.89 -22.93 28.21
N GLU A 267 -7.78 -23.86 28.51
CA GLU A 267 -7.50 -25.10 29.25
C GLU A 267 -6.60 -26.10 28.49
N ASP A 268 -6.52 -26.01 27.18
CA ASP A 268 -5.69 -26.88 26.35
C ASP A 268 -4.22 -26.43 26.29
N LEU A 269 -3.94 -25.18 26.69
CA LEU A 269 -2.63 -24.57 26.58
C LEU A 269 -1.49 -25.37 27.24
N PRO A 270 -1.67 -25.99 28.41
CA PRO A 270 -0.63 -26.82 29.01
C PRO A 270 -0.27 -28.05 28.13
N ALA A 271 -1.25 -28.69 27.53
CA ALA A 271 -1.04 -29.84 26.63
C ALA A 271 -0.30 -29.46 25.35
N LEU A 272 -0.49 -28.21 24.88
CA LEU A 272 0.21 -27.62 23.75
C LEU A 272 1.62 -27.11 24.09
N GLY A 273 2.01 -27.21 25.37
CA GLY A 273 3.32 -26.83 25.87
C GLY A 273 3.47 -25.37 26.21
N ALA A 274 2.37 -24.66 26.44
CA ALA A 274 2.42 -23.33 27.04
C ALA A 274 2.93 -23.43 28.50
N THR A 275 3.94 -22.64 28.84
CA THR A 275 4.44 -22.58 30.23
C THR A 275 3.45 -21.87 31.13
N GLU A 276 3.57 -22.04 32.44
CA GLU A 276 2.81 -21.26 33.43
C GLU A 276 2.97 -19.75 33.22
N HIS A 277 4.13 -19.31 32.72
CA HIS A 277 4.38 -17.91 32.40
C HIS A 277 3.48 -17.42 31.24
N LEU A 278 3.38 -18.16 30.15
CA LEU A 278 2.49 -17.80 29.04
C LEU A 278 1.02 -17.82 29.47
N GLN A 279 0.62 -18.83 30.22
CA GLN A 279 -0.75 -18.95 30.72
C GLN A 279 -1.10 -17.77 31.66
N ALA A 280 -0.18 -17.37 32.56
CA ALA A 280 -0.36 -16.23 33.43
C ALA A 280 -0.48 -14.91 32.64
N VAL A 281 0.34 -14.71 31.63
CA VAL A 281 0.29 -13.52 30.76
C VAL A 281 -1.05 -13.46 29.99
N ILE A 282 -1.51 -14.58 29.46
CA ILE A 282 -2.82 -14.66 28.80
C ILE A 282 -3.93 -14.35 29.80
N GLY A 283 -3.94 -15.01 30.96
CA GLY A 283 -5.00 -14.87 31.95
C GLY A 283 -5.07 -13.47 32.60
N SER A 284 -3.93 -12.82 32.85
CA SER A 284 -3.88 -11.48 33.44
C SER A 284 -4.19 -10.36 32.44
N GLY A 285 -3.97 -10.59 31.17
CA GLY A 285 -4.02 -9.54 30.14
C GLY A 285 -2.89 -8.52 30.26
N GLU A 286 -1.88 -8.80 31.08
CA GLU A 286 -0.65 -8.02 31.18
C GLU A 286 0.38 -8.56 30.17
N TRP A 287 0.30 -8.07 28.96
CA TRP A 287 1.11 -8.57 27.85
C TRP A 287 2.50 -7.89 27.78
N SER A 288 3.00 -7.42 28.93
CA SER A 288 4.36 -6.93 29.04
C SER A 288 5.35 -8.05 28.69
N GLY A 289 6.27 -7.79 27.79
CA GLY A 289 7.24 -8.78 27.33
C GLY A 289 6.82 -9.61 26.12
N LEU A 290 5.58 -9.49 25.63
CA LEU A 290 5.21 -9.97 24.31
C LEU A 290 5.82 -9.07 23.21
N PRO A 291 6.20 -9.65 22.06
CA PRO A 291 6.71 -8.88 20.93
C PRO A 291 5.65 -7.90 20.39
N ASP A 292 6.11 -6.93 19.59
CA ASP A 292 5.28 -6.01 18.82
C ASP A 292 4.29 -5.14 19.64
N GLY A 293 4.63 -4.85 20.88
CA GLY A 293 3.86 -3.90 21.69
C GLY A 293 2.50 -4.43 22.16
N GLY A 294 2.40 -5.72 22.50
CA GLY A 294 1.16 -6.36 22.94
C GLY A 294 0.36 -5.60 23.99
N THR A 295 1.04 -4.98 24.96
CA THR A 295 0.40 -4.13 25.99
C THR A 295 -0.31 -2.91 25.36
N LYS A 296 0.28 -2.29 24.33
CA LYS A 296 -0.33 -1.16 23.60
C LYS A 296 -1.63 -1.59 22.92
N TRP A 297 -1.61 -2.71 22.21
CA TRP A 297 -2.78 -3.20 21.53
C TRP A 297 -3.90 -3.64 22.46
N ALA A 298 -3.56 -4.27 23.60
CA ALA A 298 -4.53 -4.59 24.63
C ALA A 298 -5.16 -3.34 25.23
N ALA A 299 -4.38 -2.30 25.50
CA ALA A 299 -4.88 -1.00 25.97
C ALA A 299 -5.76 -0.31 24.91
N ALA A 300 -5.33 -0.33 23.64
CA ALA A 300 -6.11 0.19 22.54
C ALA A 300 -7.45 -0.54 22.38
N ALA A 301 -7.46 -1.87 22.49
CA ALA A 301 -8.69 -2.66 22.41
C ALA A 301 -9.64 -2.38 23.59
N LYS A 302 -9.13 -2.13 24.79
CA LYS A 302 -9.95 -1.70 25.93
C LYS A 302 -10.55 -0.31 25.72
N ARG A 303 -9.82 0.59 25.08
CA ARG A 303 -10.26 1.98 24.85
C ARG A 303 -11.23 2.10 23.67
N TRP A 304 -10.93 1.43 22.55
CA TRP A 304 -11.57 1.63 21.26
C TRP A 304 -12.39 0.44 20.79
N GLY A 305 -12.36 -0.67 21.51
CA GLY A 305 -12.94 -1.94 21.10
C GLY A 305 -12.01 -2.80 20.27
N VAL A 306 -12.19 -4.12 20.34
CA VAL A 306 -11.37 -5.10 19.61
C VAL A 306 -11.49 -4.93 18.10
N ASP A 307 -12.66 -4.58 17.59
CA ASP A 307 -12.90 -4.40 16.15
C ASP A 307 -12.04 -3.26 15.58
N ALA A 308 -11.89 -2.16 16.32
CA ALA A 308 -11.05 -1.03 15.89
C ALA A 308 -9.57 -1.43 15.77
N VAL A 309 -9.10 -2.36 16.59
CA VAL A 309 -7.71 -2.85 16.56
C VAL A 309 -7.52 -3.98 15.56
N SER A 310 -8.53 -4.84 15.38
CA SER A 310 -8.48 -5.96 14.45
C SER A 310 -8.62 -5.52 12.99
N ALA A 311 -9.46 -4.53 12.73
CA ALA A 311 -9.72 -3.97 11.41
C ALA A 311 -9.67 -2.43 11.42
N PRO A 312 -8.49 -1.81 11.70
CA PRO A 312 -8.38 -0.38 11.83
C PRO A 312 -8.86 0.37 10.60
N LYS A 313 -9.67 1.39 10.83
CA LYS A 313 -10.18 2.28 9.80
C LYS A 313 -9.15 3.32 9.38
N ILE A 314 -8.22 3.65 10.28
CA ILE A 314 -7.09 4.54 9.98
C ILE A 314 -6.03 3.75 9.22
N ARG A 315 -5.70 4.21 8.03
CA ARG A 315 -4.68 3.62 7.15
C ARG A 315 -3.57 4.64 6.92
N ILE A 316 -2.32 4.23 7.11
CA ILE A 316 -1.16 5.11 6.92
C ILE A 316 -0.26 4.60 5.80
N GLY A 317 0.28 5.50 4.99
CA GLY A 317 1.16 5.09 3.91
C GLY A 317 1.78 6.24 3.13
N THR A 318 2.65 5.90 2.20
CA THR A 318 3.11 6.86 1.21
C THR A 318 2.03 7.10 0.16
N VAL A 319 2.04 8.29 -0.48
CA VAL A 319 1.14 8.58 -1.61
C VAL A 319 1.20 7.48 -2.67
N HIS A 320 2.41 6.99 -2.99
CA HIS A 320 2.61 5.88 -3.94
C HIS A 320 1.90 4.59 -3.51
N SER A 321 1.94 4.26 -2.21
CA SER A 321 1.31 3.03 -1.71
C SER A 321 -0.21 3.13 -1.64
N ALA A 322 -0.74 4.35 -1.61
CA ALA A 322 -2.17 4.65 -1.52
C ALA A 322 -2.83 4.89 -2.88
N LYS A 323 -2.07 4.75 -3.98
CA LYS A 323 -2.67 4.83 -5.32
C LYS A 323 -3.80 3.80 -5.47
N GLY A 324 -4.90 4.20 -6.10
CA GLY A 324 -6.11 3.39 -6.20
C GLY A 324 -6.99 3.36 -4.94
N MET A 325 -6.54 3.94 -3.82
CA MET A 325 -7.33 4.03 -2.59
C MET A 325 -8.04 5.38 -2.49
N GLU A 326 -9.02 5.45 -1.61
CA GLU A 326 -9.73 6.67 -1.26
C GLU A 326 -10.28 6.57 0.18
N ALA A 327 -10.61 7.69 0.79
CA ALA A 327 -11.25 7.77 2.09
C ALA A 327 -12.10 9.03 2.20
N ASP A 328 -13.07 9.03 3.11
CA ASP A 328 -13.86 10.24 3.37
C ASP A 328 -13.00 11.36 3.93
N LYS A 329 -12.03 11.03 4.80
CA LYS A 329 -11.02 11.94 5.34
C LYS A 329 -9.61 11.52 4.91
N VAL A 330 -8.84 12.48 4.41
CA VAL A 330 -7.40 12.32 4.14
C VAL A 330 -6.62 13.36 4.95
N VAL A 331 -5.59 12.93 5.65
CA VAL A 331 -4.60 13.81 6.25
C VAL A 331 -3.31 13.68 5.45
N TYR A 332 -2.91 14.74 4.78
CA TYR A 332 -1.70 14.77 3.98
C TYR A 332 -0.59 15.54 4.68
N MET A 333 0.43 14.81 5.14
CA MET A 333 1.64 15.39 5.71
C MET A 333 2.52 15.95 4.58
N THR A 334 2.66 17.26 4.55
CA THR A 334 3.38 17.98 3.48
C THR A 334 4.91 17.92 3.57
N SER A 335 5.46 17.42 4.67
CA SER A 335 6.90 17.33 4.88
C SER A 335 7.59 16.45 3.83
N ILE A 336 8.66 16.99 3.24
CA ILE A 336 9.50 16.30 2.25
C ILE A 336 10.97 16.36 2.66
N GLY A 337 11.79 15.49 2.08
CA GLY A 337 13.22 15.50 2.34
C GLY A 337 13.94 16.60 1.54
N ARG A 338 15.04 17.16 2.10
CA ARG A 338 15.87 18.15 1.42
C ARG A 338 16.24 17.77 -0.03
N ARG A 339 16.61 16.51 -0.25
CA ARG A 339 16.97 16.02 -1.60
C ARG A 339 15.82 16.09 -2.61
N ILE A 340 14.59 15.84 -2.14
CA ILE A 340 13.39 15.94 -2.99
C ILE A 340 13.21 17.41 -3.37
N LYS A 341 13.28 18.32 -2.39
CA LYS A 341 13.12 19.76 -2.63
C LYS A 341 14.17 20.32 -3.60
N GLU A 342 15.44 20.02 -3.36
CA GLU A 342 16.54 20.41 -4.25
C GLU A 342 16.40 19.81 -5.66
N SER A 343 15.90 18.58 -5.77
CA SER A 343 15.66 17.94 -7.07
C SER A 343 14.50 18.58 -7.83
N GLU A 344 13.42 18.92 -7.13
CA GLU A 344 12.25 19.63 -7.67
C GLU A 344 12.65 21.02 -8.20
N GLU A 345 13.43 21.79 -7.43
CA GLU A 345 13.89 23.14 -7.79
C GLU A 345 14.84 23.17 -9.00
N ASN A 346 15.63 22.12 -9.20
CA ASN A 346 16.68 22.08 -10.22
C ASN A 346 16.34 21.24 -11.46
N ASN A 347 15.20 20.52 -11.46
CA ASN A 347 14.83 19.65 -12.57
C ASN A 347 13.32 19.74 -12.86
N PRO A 348 12.93 20.30 -14.02
CA PRO A 348 11.53 20.43 -14.41
C PRO A 348 10.75 19.10 -14.47
N GLU A 349 11.43 18.00 -14.84
CA GLU A 349 10.78 16.69 -14.86
C GLU A 349 10.45 16.20 -13.43
N LYS A 350 11.38 16.48 -12.47
CA LYS A 350 11.15 16.14 -11.06
C LYS A 350 10.10 17.05 -10.43
N TRP A 351 10.07 18.32 -10.80
CA TRP A 351 8.99 19.20 -10.41
C TRP A 351 7.63 18.67 -10.91
N ALA A 352 7.54 18.28 -12.17
CA ALA A 352 6.31 17.73 -12.74
C ALA A 352 5.90 16.40 -12.05
N GLU A 353 6.87 15.56 -11.68
CA GLU A 353 6.63 14.34 -10.92
C GLU A 353 6.03 14.64 -9.53
N GLU A 354 6.58 15.62 -8.79
CA GLU A 354 6.05 15.98 -7.47
C GLU A 354 4.63 16.60 -7.59
N ARG A 355 4.34 17.41 -8.63
CA ARG A 355 2.98 17.92 -8.89
C ARG A 355 1.97 16.78 -9.10
N ARG A 356 2.34 15.73 -9.83
CA ARG A 356 1.49 14.54 -9.99
C ARG A 356 1.30 13.77 -8.69
N ILE A 357 2.35 13.68 -7.85
CA ILE A 357 2.24 13.05 -6.53
C ILE A 357 1.27 13.82 -5.64
N GLU A 358 1.32 15.14 -5.63
CA GLU A 358 0.38 16.00 -4.89
C GLU A 358 -1.05 15.88 -5.41
N TYR A 359 -1.23 15.89 -6.73
CA TYR A 359 -2.52 15.62 -7.35
C TYR A 359 -3.12 14.29 -6.88
N VAL A 360 -2.31 13.23 -6.87
CA VAL A 360 -2.75 11.94 -6.37
C VAL A 360 -3.07 12.00 -4.88
N ALA A 361 -2.24 12.64 -4.05
CA ALA A 361 -2.47 12.74 -2.61
C ALA A 361 -3.80 13.44 -2.30
N VAL A 362 -4.02 14.61 -2.90
CA VAL A 362 -5.22 15.43 -2.73
C VAL A 362 -6.46 14.66 -3.17
N THR A 363 -6.42 14.05 -4.36
CA THR A 363 -7.57 13.36 -4.94
C THR A 363 -7.88 11.99 -4.32
N ARG A 364 -7.22 11.63 -3.22
CA ARG A 364 -7.64 10.48 -2.38
C ARG A 364 -8.79 10.84 -1.43
N ALA A 365 -8.99 12.13 -1.15
CA ALA A 365 -10.04 12.59 -0.26
C ALA A 365 -11.40 12.71 -1.00
N ARG A 366 -12.45 12.22 -0.35
CA ARG A 366 -13.81 12.40 -0.83
C ARG A 366 -14.42 13.68 -0.27
N ARG A 367 -14.37 13.88 1.04
CA ARG A 367 -15.09 14.92 1.77
C ARG A 367 -14.22 15.87 2.57
N GLU A 368 -13.18 15.36 3.23
CA GLU A 368 -12.32 16.17 4.09
C GLU A 368 -10.84 15.93 3.74
N LEU A 369 -10.16 17.01 3.41
CA LEU A 369 -8.72 17.01 3.21
C LEU A 369 -8.06 17.91 4.25
N VAL A 370 -7.27 17.32 5.13
CA VAL A 370 -6.40 18.04 6.06
C VAL A 370 -5.00 18.13 5.45
N ILE A 371 -4.56 19.35 5.19
CA ILE A 371 -3.19 19.63 4.75
C ILE A 371 -2.38 19.96 5.99
N ALA A 372 -1.62 18.98 6.45
CA ALA A 372 -0.97 19.02 7.75
C ALA A 372 0.52 19.36 7.61
N HIS A 373 0.92 20.43 8.28
CA HIS A 373 2.30 20.89 8.34
C HIS A 373 2.93 20.49 9.66
N ASP A 374 4.16 19.96 9.59
CA ASP A 374 4.97 19.77 10.78
C ASP A 374 5.89 20.99 10.95
N PRO A 375 5.71 21.81 11.99
CA PRO A 375 6.49 23.04 12.18
C PRO A 375 7.98 22.77 12.42
N ARG A 376 8.36 21.54 12.77
CA ARG A 376 9.76 21.14 12.97
C ARG A 376 10.46 20.76 11.68
N GLU A 377 9.74 20.57 10.58
CA GLU A 377 10.30 20.19 9.29
C GLU A 377 10.49 21.45 8.41
N ARG A 378 11.72 21.61 7.92
CA ARG A 378 12.11 22.79 7.12
C ARG A 378 11.57 22.76 5.69
N PHE A 379 11.46 21.55 5.12
CA PHE A 379 11.09 21.36 3.73
C PHE A 379 9.71 20.74 3.61
N ARG A 380 8.87 21.36 2.80
CA ARG A 380 7.50 20.89 2.53
C ARG A 380 7.16 21.03 1.07
N SER A 381 6.14 20.29 0.63
CA SER A 381 5.61 20.39 -0.73
C SER A 381 4.92 21.76 -0.95
N ASP A 382 4.95 22.24 -2.17
CA ASP A 382 4.40 23.55 -2.57
C ASP A 382 3.00 23.36 -3.15
N LEU A 383 2.05 22.94 -2.32
CA LEU A 383 0.65 22.85 -2.75
C LEU A 383 0.12 24.24 -3.16
N PRO A 384 -0.60 24.34 -4.28
CA PRO A 384 -1.18 25.61 -4.76
C PRO A 384 -2.52 25.91 -4.06
N LEU A 385 -2.44 26.22 -2.77
CA LEU A 385 -3.59 26.48 -1.90
C LEU A 385 -4.40 27.71 -2.27
#